data_f412ef29f913f9a1c4d54a33518add96
#
_entry.id   f412ef29f913f9a1c4d54a33518add96
#
_cell.length_a   1.000
_cell.length_b   1.000
_cell.length_c   1.000
_cell.angle_alpha   90.00
_cell.angle_beta   90.00
_cell.angle_gamma   90.00
#
_symmetry.space_group_name_H-M   'P 1'
#
loop_
_entity.id
_entity.type
_entity.pdbx_description
1 polymer ?
#
loop_
_entity_poly.entity_id
_entity_poly.type
_entity_poly.pdbx_seq_one_letter_code
_entity_poly.pdbx_strand_id
1 'polypeptide(L)'
;MPALCRDCLTDFERGNRCPSCRSARVISHPELMTLSIAHMDCDAFYASVEKRDNPTLADKPVIIGGGRRGVVSTACYVARIKGVRSAMPMFQALKLCPDAVVIKPRMSAYVDASKAVKAMMLELTPAIEPLSLD
;
A
#
# COMPACT_ATOMS: atom_id res chain seq x y z
N MET A 1 -9.23 18.98 21.88
CA MET A 1 -9.18 17.65 21.25
C MET A 1 -7.82 17.53 20.60
N PRO A 2 -7.02 16.55 20.96
CA PRO A 2 -5.67 16.41 20.42
C PRO A 2 -5.72 16.25 18.90
N ALA A 3 -4.77 16.84 18.23
CA ALA A 3 -4.65 16.89 16.79
C ALA A 3 -3.22 16.62 16.33
N LEU A 4 -3.06 16.03 15.17
CA LEU A 4 -1.78 15.71 14.54
C LEU A 4 -1.78 16.18 13.09
N CYS A 5 -0.73 16.88 12.69
CA CYS A 5 -0.51 17.20 11.29
C CYS A 5 0.02 15.97 10.54
N ARG A 6 -0.62 15.62 9.43
CA ARG A 6 -0.19 14.48 8.60
C ARG A 6 1.01 14.78 7.70
N ASP A 7 1.41 16.06 7.60
CA ASP A 7 2.53 16.46 6.74
C ASP A 7 3.83 16.65 7.52
N CYS A 8 3.79 17.32 8.68
CA CYS A 8 4.99 17.59 9.48
C CYS A 8 5.01 16.86 10.83
N LEU A 9 3.97 16.06 11.13
CA LEU A 9 3.82 15.26 12.35
C LEU A 9 3.79 16.09 13.66
N THR A 10 3.61 17.41 13.57
CA THR A 10 3.43 18.25 14.77
C THR A 10 2.10 17.91 15.43
N ASP A 11 2.13 17.61 16.72
CA ASP A 11 0.95 17.47 17.56
C ASP A 11 0.54 18.82 18.18
N PHE A 12 -0.75 19.02 18.38
CA PHE A 12 -1.31 20.24 18.97
C PHE A 12 -2.73 20.00 19.51
N GLU A 13 -3.19 20.89 20.36
CA GLU A 13 -4.43 20.64 21.09
C GLU A 13 -5.71 20.90 20.28
N ARG A 14 -5.69 21.87 19.37
CA ARG A 14 -6.91 22.28 18.66
C ARG A 14 -6.60 23.06 17.37
N GLY A 15 -7.40 22.83 16.35
CA GLY A 15 -7.36 23.60 15.12
C GLY A 15 -7.59 22.71 13.88
N ASN A 16 -8.01 23.35 12.80
CA ASN A 16 -8.19 22.73 11.49
C ASN A 16 -7.01 22.94 10.53
N ARG A 17 -5.96 23.61 11.04
CA ARG A 17 -4.69 23.81 10.34
C ARG A 17 -3.53 23.66 11.29
N CYS A 18 -2.45 23.09 10.80
CA CYS A 18 -1.23 22.92 11.56
C CYS A 18 -0.63 24.28 11.95
N PRO A 19 -0.30 24.53 13.23
CA PRO A 19 0.35 25.77 13.64
C PRO A 19 1.77 25.91 13.10
N SER A 20 2.45 24.80 12.81
CA SER A 20 3.83 24.78 12.31
C SER A 20 3.90 24.99 10.78
N CYS A 21 3.26 24.13 9.97
CA CYS A 21 3.38 24.15 8.51
C CYS A 21 2.14 24.69 7.80
N ARG A 22 1.08 25.08 8.53
CA ARG A 22 -0.21 25.58 8.04
C ARG A 22 -1.02 24.61 7.17
N SER A 23 -0.60 23.36 7.06
CA SER A 23 -1.33 22.34 6.34
C SER A 23 -2.75 22.16 6.91
N ALA A 24 -3.71 21.93 6.01
CA ALA A 24 -5.07 21.54 6.38
C ALA A 24 -5.22 20.01 6.56
N ARG A 25 -4.15 19.24 6.30
CA ARG A 25 -4.14 17.79 6.49
C ARG A 25 -3.93 17.44 7.97
N VAL A 26 -4.96 17.70 8.74
CA VAL A 26 -4.98 17.48 10.19
C VAL A 26 -5.94 16.35 10.51
N ILE A 27 -5.53 15.48 11.41
CA ILE A 27 -6.38 14.46 12.04
C ILE A 27 -6.57 14.84 13.50
N SER A 28 -7.79 14.73 14.02
CA SER A 28 -8.09 14.97 15.43
C SER A 28 -9.04 13.94 15.97
N HIS A 29 -8.75 13.42 17.15
CA HIS A 29 -9.59 12.45 17.85
C HIS A 29 -9.31 12.51 19.35
N PRO A 30 -10.31 12.31 20.23
CA PRO A 30 -10.09 12.30 21.69
C PRO A 30 -8.99 11.33 22.13
N GLU A 31 -8.94 10.17 21.52
CA GLU A 31 -8.02 9.08 21.84
C GLU A 31 -6.69 9.12 21.06
N LEU A 32 -6.47 10.15 20.24
CA LEU A 32 -5.33 10.18 19.31
C LEU A 32 -3.99 9.91 19.99
N MET A 33 -3.79 10.43 21.20
CA MET A 33 -2.55 10.28 21.96
C MET A 33 -2.53 9.05 22.87
N THR A 34 -3.61 8.29 22.91
CA THR A 34 -3.73 7.06 23.71
C THR A 34 -3.75 5.80 22.86
N LEU A 35 -3.78 5.94 21.54
CA LEU A 35 -3.72 4.81 20.62
C LEU A 35 -2.36 4.13 20.71
N SER A 36 -2.35 2.83 20.91
CA SER A 36 -1.13 2.02 21.08
C SER A 36 -0.97 0.93 20.03
N ILE A 37 -1.94 0.77 19.12
CA ILE A 37 -1.92 -0.24 18.06
C ILE A 37 -1.87 0.46 16.72
N ALA A 38 -0.86 0.11 15.90
CA ALA A 38 -0.76 0.50 14.51
C ALA A 38 -1.14 -0.69 13.62
N HIS A 39 -2.03 -0.45 12.66
CA HIS A 39 -2.29 -1.39 11.58
C HIS A 39 -1.63 -0.86 10.31
N MET A 40 -0.76 -1.66 9.71
CA MET A 40 -0.04 -1.30 8.50
C MET A 40 -0.32 -2.31 7.38
N ASP A 41 -0.53 -1.79 6.19
CA ASP A 41 -0.76 -2.56 4.98
C ASP A 41 0.07 -1.97 3.84
N CYS A 42 0.70 -2.82 3.03
CA CYS A 42 1.52 -2.37 1.91
C CYS A 42 0.65 -2.18 0.66
N ASP A 43 0.59 -0.96 0.16
CA ASP A 43 -0.19 -0.60 -1.02
C ASP A 43 0.17 -1.43 -2.25
N ALA A 44 -0.81 -2.16 -2.81
CA ALA A 44 -0.65 -2.99 -4.00
C ALA A 44 0.65 -3.81 -3.95
N PHE A 45 0.87 -4.55 -2.87
CA PHE A 45 2.16 -5.07 -2.44
C PHE A 45 2.95 -5.78 -3.53
N TYR A 46 2.40 -6.81 -4.17
CA TYR A 46 3.12 -7.55 -5.20
C TYR A 46 3.48 -6.65 -6.39
N ALA A 47 2.56 -5.82 -6.84
CA ALA A 47 2.82 -4.88 -7.92
C ALA A 47 3.88 -3.83 -7.55
N SER A 48 3.91 -3.40 -6.30
CA SER A 48 4.92 -2.46 -5.80
C SER A 48 6.31 -3.09 -5.76
N VAL A 49 6.42 -4.36 -5.38
CA VAL A 49 7.69 -5.11 -5.43
C VAL A 49 8.18 -5.24 -6.88
N GLU A 50 7.30 -5.56 -7.83
CA GLU A 50 7.68 -5.65 -9.24
C GLU A 50 8.15 -4.30 -9.80
N LYS A 51 7.49 -3.21 -9.45
CA LYS A 51 7.90 -1.85 -9.87
C LYS A 51 9.21 -1.42 -9.23
N ARG A 52 9.47 -1.81 -7.97
CA ARG A 52 10.75 -1.60 -7.29
C ARG A 52 11.88 -2.29 -8.03
N ASP A 53 11.68 -3.56 -8.38
CA ASP A 53 12.70 -4.40 -9.02
C ASP A 53 12.90 -4.06 -10.50
N ASN A 54 11.89 -3.49 -11.15
CA ASN A 54 11.94 -3.03 -12.52
C ASN A 54 11.35 -1.62 -12.66
N PRO A 55 12.17 -0.56 -12.52
CA PRO A 55 11.72 0.83 -12.58
C PRO A 55 11.07 1.24 -13.90
N THR A 56 11.28 0.49 -14.98
CA THR A 56 10.60 0.77 -16.28
C THR A 56 9.09 0.58 -16.21
N LEU A 57 8.60 -0.07 -15.15
CA LEU A 57 7.18 -0.31 -14.87
C LEU A 57 6.51 0.82 -14.07
N ALA A 58 7.25 1.82 -13.62
CA ALA A 58 6.78 2.83 -12.66
C ALA A 58 5.43 3.44 -13.06
N ASP A 59 5.31 3.89 -14.30
CA ASP A 59 4.12 4.58 -14.81
C ASP A 59 3.17 3.67 -15.61
N LYS A 60 3.47 2.38 -15.67
CA LYS A 60 2.66 1.42 -16.43
C LYS A 60 1.59 0.76 -15.57
N PRO A 61 0.44 0.40 -16.16
CA PRO A 61 -0.51 -0.46 -15.48
C PRO A 61 0.07 -1.88 -15.34
N VAL A 62 0.26 -2.33 -14.10
CA VAL A 62 0.81 -3.65 -13.78
C VAL A 62 -0.25 -4.48 -13.09
N ILE A 63 -0.42 -5.70 -13.57
CA ILE A 63 -1.31 -6.72 -13.01
C ILE A 63 -0.48 -7.94 -12.65
N ILE A 64 -0.56 -8.37 -11.42
CA ILE A 64 0.04 -9.62 -10.97
C ILE A 64 -1.03 -10.70 -10.99
N GLY A 65 -0.78 -11.79 -11.68
CA GLY A 65 -1.75 -12.86 -11.75
C GLY A 65 -1.33 -14.01 -12.65
N GLY A 66 -2.17 -15.04 -12.66
CA GLY A 66 -2.00 -16.20 -13.53
C GLY A 66 -2.27 -15.86 -14.98
N GLY A 67 -2.12 -16.89 -15.85
CA GLY A 67 -2.41 -16.76 -17.27
C GLY A 67 -3.88 -16.39 -17.56
N ARG A 68 -4.23 -16.41 -18.85
CA ARG A 68 -5.52 -15.94 -19.38
C ARG A 68 -6.77 -16.48 -18.68
N ARG A 69 -6.68 -17.70 -18.12
CA ARG A 69 -7.76 -18.37 -17.36
C ARG A 69 -7.66 -18.12 -15.84
N GLY A 70 -6.65 -17.40 -15.38
CA GLY A 70 -6.45 -17.08 -13.97
C GLY A 70 -7.19 -15.84 -13.53
N VAL A 71 -6.89 -15.43 -12.30
CA VAL A 71 -7.44 -14.23 -11.69
C VAL A 71 -6.33 -13.23 -11.37
N VAL A 72 -6.72 -11.97 -11.20
CA VAL A 72 -5.85 -10.91 -10.70
C VAL A 72 -5.55 -11.17 -9.22
N SER A 73 -4.28 -11.34 -8.89
CA SER A 73 -3.84 -11.38 -7.48
C SER A 73 -3.73 -9.96 -6.93
N THR A 74 -3.05 -9.08 -7.66
CA THR A 74 -2.86 -7.68 -7.28
C THR A 74 -2.80 -6.82 -8.54
N ALA A 75 -3.38 -5.64 -8.49
CA ALA A 75 -3.27 -4.63 -9.53
C ALA A 75 -2.70 -3.33 -8.96
N CYS A 76 -1.75 -2.71 -9.63
CA CYS A 76 -1.24 -1.41 -9.22
C CYS A 76 -2.31 -0.32 -9.39
N TYR A 77 -2.11 0.85 -8.78
CA TYR A 77 -3.10 1.94 -8.84
C TYR A 77 -3.40 2.42 -10.26
N VAL A 78 -2.42 2.44 -11.16
CA VAL A 78 -2.64 2.79 -12.57
C VAL A 78 -3.64 1.84 -13.23
N ALA A 79 -3.54 0.53 -12.97
CA ALA A 79 -4.50 -0.45 -13.45
C ALA A 79 -5.87 -0.34 -12.74
N ARG A 80 -5.87 -0.03 -11.44
CA ARG A 80 -7.11 0.15 -10.66
C ARG A 80 -7.95 1.35 -11.13
N ILE A 81 -7.33 2.43 -11.59
CA ILE A 81 -8.02 3.59 -12.19
C ILE A 81 -8.84 3.14 -13.40
N LYS A 82 -8.37 2.16 -14.17
CA LYS A 82 -9.08 1.59 -15.31
C LYS A 82 -10.13 0.54 -14.93
N GLY A 83 -10.36 0.32 -13.65
CA GLY A 83 -11.39 -0.59 -13.12
C GLY A 83 -10.93 -1.99 -12.77
N VAL A 84 -9.63 -2.30 -12.92
CA VAL A 84 -9.09 -3.61 -12.53
C VAL A 84 -9.12 -3.78 -11.01
N ARG A 85 -9.52 -4.97 -10.54
CA ARG A 85 -9.63 -5.32 -9.11
C ARG A 85 -9.04 -6.70 -8.84
N SER A 86 -8.59 -6.92 -7.61
CA SER A 86 -8.20 -8.25 -7.12
C SER A 86 -9.35 -9.24 -7.24
N ALA A 87 -9.02 -10.49 -7.46
CA ALA A 87 -9.92 -11.61 -7.72
C ALA A 87 -10.72 -11.54 -9.04
N MET A 88 -10.57 -10.46 -9.81
CA MET A 88 -11.19 -10.34 -11.13
C MET A 88 -10.60 -11.38 -12.09
N PRO A 89 -11.42 -12.02 -12.93
CA PRO A 89 -10.89 -12.87 -14.01
C PRO A 89 -9.96 -12.10 -14.94
N MET A 90 -8.82 -12.70 -15.31
CA MET A 90 -7.80 -12.02 -16.11
C MET A 90 -8.34 -11.52 -17.45
N PHE A 91 -9.24 -12.28 -18.10
CA PHE A 91 -9.82 -11.85 -19.37
C PHE A 91 -10.66 -10.57 -19.24
N GLN A 92 -11.34 -10.37 -18.09
CA GLN A 92 -12.08 -9.13 -17.80
C GLN A 92 -11.12 -7.97 -17.52
N ALA A 93 -10.08 -8.24 -16.73
CA ALA A 93 -9.05 -7.24 -16.42
C ALA A 93 -8.39 -6.71 -17.70
N LEU A 94 -8.05 -7.58 -18.64
CA LEU A 94 -7.45 -7.19 -19.91
C LEU A 94 -8.42 -6.49 -20.87
N LYS A 95 -9.73 -6.68 -20.74
CA LYS A 95 -10.72 -5.86 -21.45
C LYS A 95 -10.75 -4.42 -20.92
N LEU A 96 -10.63 -4.24 -19.61
CA LEU A 96 -10.62 -2.92 -18.96
C LEU A 96 -9.28 -2.20 -19.16
N CYS A 97 -8.19 -2.94 -19.20
CA CYS A 97 -6.84 -2.42 -19.30
C CYS A 97 -6.01 -3.24 -20.31
N PRO A 98 -6.24 -3.03 -21.63
CA PRO A 98 -5.57 -3.82 -22.68
C PRO A 98 -4.06 -3.62 -22.74
N ASP A 99 -3.57 -2.49 -22.26
CA ASP A 99 -2.15 -2.10 -22.20
C ASP A 99 -1.45 -2.55 -20.93
N ALA A 100 -2.11 -3.32 -20.08
CA ALA A 100 -1.54 -3.81 -18.83
C ALA A 100 -0.37 -4.76 -19.05
N VAL A 101 0.70 -4.56 -18.28
CA VAL A 101 1.79 -5.52 -18.15
C VAL A 101 1.37 -6.58 -17.15
N VAL A 102 1.17 -7.81 -17.61
CA VAL A 102 0.80 -8.94 -16.77
C VAL A 102 2.04 -9.70 -16.35
N ILE A 103 2.26 -9.83 -15.05
CA ILE A 103 3.44 -10.48 -14.45
C ILE A 103 2.98 -11.69 -13.64
N LYS A 104 3.62 -12.82 -13.84
CA LYS A 104 3.41 -13.99 -12.98
C LYS A 104 3.94 -13.71 -11.58
N PRO A 105 3.25 -14.14 -10.52
CA PRO A 105 3.72 -13.94 -9.15
C PRO A 105 5.11 -14.50 -8.92
N ARG A 106 6.00 -13.70 -8.35
CA ARG A 106 7.32 -14.13 -7.86
C ARG A 106 7.28 -14.22 -6.34
N MET A 107 6.68 -15.25 -5.81
CA MET A 107 6.39 -15.36 -4.38
C MET A 107 7.63 -15.23 -3.49
N SER A 108 8.79 -15.75 -3.92
CA SER A 108 10.06 -15.61 -3.19
C SER A 108 10.45 -14.14 -3.00
N ALA A 109 10.34 -13.31 -4.03
CA ALA A 109 10.64 -11.88 -3.96
C ALA A 109 9.70 -11.15 -2.99
N TYR A 110 8.42 -11.53 -2.97
CA TYR A 110 7.43 -10.93 -2.06
C TYR A 110 7.66 -11.34 -0.60
N VAL A 111 8.02 -12.59 -0.37
CA VAL A 111 8.41 -13.08 0.96
C VAL A 111 9.65 -12.36 1.47
N ASP A 112 10.66 -12.16 0.63
CA ASP A 112 11.88 -11.44 1.02
C ASP A 112 11.61 -9.97 1.34
N ALA A 113 10.76 -9.30 0.55
CA ALA A 113 10.32 -7.93 0.83
C ALA A 113 9.53 -7.85 2.15
N SER A 114 8.63 -8.80 2.40
CA SER A 114 7.86 -8.89 3.65
C SER A 114 8.78 -9.07 4.86
N LYS A 115 9.78 -9.93 4.77
CA LYS A 115 10.79 -10.13 5.83
C LYS A 115 11.57 -8.86 6.13
N ALA A 116 11.95 -8.10 5.10
CA ALA A 116 12.67 -6.83 5.26
C ALA A 116 11.80 -5.78 5.96
N VAL A 117 10.53 -5.65 5.58
CA VAL A 117 9.57 -4.75 6.26
C VAL A 117 9.39 -5.16 7.72
N LYS A 118 9.19 -6.46 7.98
CA LYS A 118 9.05 -6.98 9.34
C LYS A 118 10.29 -6.69 10.20
N ALA A 119 11.48 -6.83 9.65
CA ALA A 119 12.72 -6.52 10.36
C ALA A 119 12.78 -5.04 10.79
N MET A 120 12.38 -4.11 9.91
CA MET A 120 12.28 -2.69 10.26
C MET A 120 11.24 -2.42 11.35
N MET A 121 10.10 -3.11 11.32
CA MET A 121 9.07 -3.00 12.36
C MET A 121 9.60 -3.50 13.72
N LEU A 122 10.37 -4.58 13.73
CA LEU A 122 10.97 -5.14 14.96
C LEU A 122 11.99 -4.20 15.61
N GLU A 123 12.58 -3.27 14.87
CA GLU A 123 13.43 -2.21 15.44
C GLU A 123 12.64 -1.23 16.31
N LEU A 124 11.34 -1.06 16.01
CA LEU A 124 10.45 -0.14 16.74
C LEU A 124 9.79 -0.82 17.94
N THR A 125 9.39 -2.06 17.81
CA THR A 125 8.69 -2.81 18.86
C THR A 125 8.80 -4.32 18.64
N PRO A 126 8.92 -5.13 19.71
CA PRO A 126 8.84 -6.57 19.61
C PRO A 126 7.39 -7.08 19.45
N ALA A 127 6.40 -6.25 19.74
CA ALA A 127 4.98 -6.62 19.72
C ALA A 127 4.42 -6.49 18.30
N ILE A 128 4.72 -7.45 17.43
CA ILE A 128 4.29 -7.51 16.05
C ILE A 128 3.47 -8.77 15.81
N GLU A 129 2.32 -8.61 15.17
CA GLU A 129 1.47 -9.70 14.73
C GLU A 129 1.24 -9.62 13.21
N PRO A 130 2.02 -10.37 12.40
CA PRO A 130 1.82 -10.41 10.96
C PRO A 130 0.60 -11.26 10.62
N LEU A 131 -0.38 -10.63 9.97
CA LEU A 131 -1.62 -11.30 9.50
C LEU A 131 -1.48 -11.81 8.07
N SER A 132 -0.60 -11.19 7.27
CA SER A 132 -0.32 -11.51 5.86
C SER A 132 1.13 -11.16 5.52
N LEU A 133 1.51 -11.27 4.24
CA LEU A 133 2.84 -10.87 3.78
C LEU A 133 3.01 -9.34 3.73
N ASP A 134 1.93 -8.62 3.47
CA ASP A 134 1.87 -7.17 3.24
C ASP A 134 1.54 -6.31 4.47
#